data_16048e25b897f1d6b615c4192dd6727c
#
_entry.id   16048e25b897f1d6b615c4192dd6727c
#
_cell.length_a   1.000
_cell.length_b   1.000
_cell.length_c   1.000
_cell.angle_alpha   90.00
_cell.angle_beta   90.00
_cell.angle_gamma   90.00
#
_symmetry.space_group_name_H-M   'P 1'
#
loop_
_entity.id
_entity.type
_entity.pdbx_description
1 polymer ?
#
loop_
_entity_poly.entity_id
_entity_poly.type
_entity_poly.pdbx_seq_one_letter_code
_entity_poly.pdbx_strand_id
1 'polypeptide(L)'
;MLPFLPIFKITCRFQQELLGEPLIGWTKPFTNRSSLKNTEQDLVEEIMKFITVAATAVALSLTSGAAFAACDDGEIVIKLSHVTNTDKHPKGIAASLLEARVNEEMNGKACMEVFPNSTLYNDNQVLEAMLQGDVQMAAPSLSKFEQFTKQFRIFDLPFMFKNMGAVDEFQNSETGQAMKESMTRRGLLGLAFWHNGMKHMSANVPLELPSDANGLKFRVQNSDVLKAQMAAMGASPQPMAFSEVYGALQTGVVDGQENTWSNIYGKKFFEVQDGTTETSHGIIDYLLVTNVDWWDALPADVRDQLATIVSEVTEVRNGEAYSVNQAAKQAIIDTGADVRQLTAEQRAIWVATMKPVWGQFEGDVGADNIAAAQAINANH
;
A
#
# COMPACT_ATOMS: atom_id res chain seq x y z
N MET A 1 26.51 4.71 22.06
CA MET A 1 27.78 3.99 21.92
C MET A 1 27.74 3.28 20.59
N LEU A 2 28.30 3.88 19.56
CA LEU A 2 28.49 3.30 18.21
C LEU A 2 29.86 2.66 18.16
N PRO A 3 30.06 1.45 17.63
CA PRO A 3 31.38 0.89 17.46
C PRO A 3 32.03 1.43 16.19
N PHE A 4 33.21 2.02 16.35
CA PHE A 4 34.16 2.34 15.30
C PHE A 4 34.58 1.05 14.55
N LEU A 5 34.38 0.99 13.25
CA LEU A 5 35.02 0.00 12.38
C LEU A 5 36.38 0.62 11.89
N PRO A 6 37.45 -0.15 11.94
CA PRO A 6 38.77 0.38 11.64
C PRO A 6 39.05 0.38 10.12
N ILE A 7 39.37 1.57 9.62
CA ILE A 7 39.89 1.85 8.25
C ILE A 7 41.33 1.24 8.04
N PHE A 8 41.86 0.51 9.00
CA PHE A 8 43.24 0.03 8.99
C PHE A 8 43.51 -1.29 8.23
N LYS A 9 42.54 -1.91 7.60
CA LYS A 9 42.77 -3.21 6.92
C LYS A 9 42.93 -3.14 5.40
N ILE A 10 42.75 -1.99 4.77
CA ILE A 10 42.86 -1.84 3.30
C ILE A 10 44.30 -1.45 2.87
N THR A 11 45.07 -0.81 3.75
CA THR A 11 46.46 -0.37 3.42
C THR A 11 47.50 -1.49 3.49
N CYS A 12 47.22 -2.61 4.15
CA CYS A 12 48.23 -3.70 4.31
C CYS A 12 48.22 -4.75 3.20
N ARG A 13 47.16 -4.77 2.35
CA ARG A 13 47.08 -5.75 1.25
C ARG A 13 47.69 -5.27 -0.07
N PHE A 14 47.95 -3.97 -0.21
CA PHE A 14 48.59 -3.38 -1.39
C PHE A 14 50.12 -3.39 -1.32
N GLN A 15 50.68 -3.65 -0.14
CA GLN A 15 52.16 -3.64 0.06
C GLN A 15 52.77 -5.05 -0.11
N GLN A 16 51.97 -6.10 -0.24
CA GLN A 16 52.47 -7.49 -0.32
C GLN A 16 52.56 -8.03 -1.75
N GLU A 17 51.99 -7.33 -2.74
CA GLU A 17 52.10 -7.73 -4.16
C GLU A 17 53.22 -7.02 -4.96
N LEU A 18 53.94 -6.07 -4.35
CA LEU A 18 55.02 -5.32 -5.00
C LEU A 18 56.46 -5.76 -4.60
N LEU A 19 56.60 -6.80 -3.76
CA LEU A 19 57.90 -7.30 -3.35
C LEU A 19 58.04 -8.80 -3.62
N GLY A 20 57.99 -9.16 -4.89
CA GLY A 20 58.39 -10.49 -5.38
C GLY A 20 59.68 -10.35 -6.17
N GLU A 21 60.77 -10.75 -5.59
CA GLU A 21 61.96 -11.46 -6.03
C GLU A 21 63.26 -10.86 -5.48
N PRO A 22 64.22 -11.65 -4.99
CA PRO A 22 65.49 -11.16 -4.47
C PRO A 22 66.53 -11.05 -5.58
N LEU A 23 67.02 -9.84 -5.85
CA LEU A 23 68.20 -9.63 -6.68
C LEU A 23 69.44 -9.40 -5.80
N ILE A 24 70.35 -10.33 -5.97
CA ILE A 24 71.71 -10.33 -5.45
C ILE A 24 72.54 -9.22 -6.09
N GLY A 25 73.21 -8.44 -5.24
CA GLY A 25 74.46 -7.73 -5.51
C GLY A 25 74.40 -6.49 -6.42
N TRP A 26 74.77 -5.38 -5.82
CA TRP A 26 75.75 -4.38 -6.30
C TRP A 26 75.81 -3.21 -5.31
N THR A 27 76.91 -3.14 -4.58
CA THR A 27 77.29 -1.99 -3.76
C THR A 27 77.86 -0.90 -4.66
N LYS A 28 77.14 0.25 -4.77
CA LYS A 28 77.75 1.55 -5.06
C LYS A 28 77.02 2.67 -4.32
N PRO A 29 77.71 3.65 -3.71
CA PRO A 29 77.09 4.72 -2.97
C PRO A 29 76.40 5.71 -3.90
N PHE A 30 75.10 5.97 -3.71
CA PHE A 30 74.33 7.02 -4.37
C PHE A 30 74.66 8.35 -3.71
N THR A 31 75.42 9.19 -4.39
CA THR A 31 75.56 10.60 -4.12
C THR A 31 74.64 11.37 -5.10
N ASN A 32 73.42 11.59 -4.75
CA ASN A 32 72.67 12.76 -5.21
C ASN A 32 71.32 12.92 -4.44
N ARG A 33 71.37 13.73 -3.39
CA ARG A 33 70.25 14.06 -2.51
C ARG A 33 69.23 15.02 -3.16
N SER A 34 69.56 15.62 -4.31
CA SER A 34 68.69 16.59 -4.99
C SER A 34 67.70 15.98 -5.97
N SER A 35 68.00 14.80 -6.51
CA SER A 35 67.05 14.10 -7.44
C SER A 35 65.87 13.49 -6.74
N LEU A 36 66.00 13.02 -5.50
CA LEU A 36 64.89 12.38 -4.74
C LEU A 36 63.84 13.38 -4.26
N LYS A 37 64.19 14.64 -4.02
CA LYS A 37 63.25 15.66 -3.58
C LYS A 37 62.29 16.10 -4.67
N ASN A 38 62.73 16.12 -5.94
CA ASN A 38 61.88 16.51 -7.06
C ASN A 38 60.87 15.40 -7.37
N THR A 39 61.26 14.12 -7.25
CA THR A 39 60.35 12.99 -7.49
C THR A 39 59.26 12.85 -6.42
N GLU A 40 59.58 13.20 -5.16
CA GLU A 40 58.56 13.23 -4.08
C GLU A 40 57.58 14.40 -4.26
N GLN A 41 58.04 15.56 -4.69
CA GLN A 41 57.18 16.71 -4.96
C GLN A 41 56.24 16.46 -6.17
N ASP A 42 56.73 15.89 -7.24
CA ASP A 42 55.95 15.56 -8.42
C ASP A 42 54.89 14.48 -8.10
N LEU A 43 55.24 13.48 -7.28
CA LEU A 43 54.28 12.45 -6.84
C LEU A 43 53.14 13.01 -5.94
N VAL A 44 53.51 13.96 -5.04
CA VAL A 44 52.50 14.60 -4.16
C VAL A 44 51.59 15.51 -4.98
N GLU A 45 52.10 16.20 -6.02
CA GLU A 45 51.28 17.03 -6.90
C GLU A 45 50.32 16.19 -7.77
N GLU A 46 50.74 15.03 -8.29
CA GLU A 46 49.86 14.10 -9.01
C GLU A 46 48.80 13.51 -8.09
N ILE A 47 49.15 13.06 -6.89
CA ILE A 47 48.18 12.55 -5.91
C ILE A 47 47.17 13.64 -5.52
N MET A 48 47.61 14.88 -5.33
CA MET A 48 46.71 16.01 -5.04
C MET A 48 45.77 16.31 -6.20
N LYS A 49 46.21 16.21 -7.45
CA LYS A 49 45.36 16.36 -8.64
C LYS A 49 44.31 15.23 -8.71
N PHE A 50 44.69 13.98 -8.43
CA PHE A 50 43.76 12.85 -8.38
C PHE A 50 42.72 12.99 -7.25
N ILE A 51 43.13 13.45 -6.07
CA ILE A 51 42.23 13.70 -4.94
C ILE A 51 41.26 14.85 -5.26
N THR A 52 41.71 15.89 -5.94
CA THR A 52 40.85 17.03 -6.32
C THR A 52 39.83 16.63 -7.39
N VAL A 53 40.21 15.83 -8.36
CA VAL A 53 39.30 15.30 -9.39
C VAL A 53 38.29 14.30 -8.79
N ALA A 54 38.72 13.43 -7.87
CA ALA A 54 37.83 12.51 -7.17
C ALA A 54 36.85 13.24 -6.24
N ALA A 55 37.29 14.30 -5.54
CA ALA A 55 36.42 15.12 -4.69
C ALA A 55 35.39 15.90 -5.50
N THR A 56 35.73 16.37 -6.71
CA THR A 56 34.76 17.06 -7.60
C THR A 56 33.77 16.09 -8.20
N ALA A 57 34.16 14.85 -8.54
CA ALA A 57 33.26 13.81 -9.04
C ALA A 57 32.28 13.33 -7.95
N VAL A 58 32.70 13.25 -6.70
CA VAL A 58 31.83 12.90 -5.56
C VAL A 58 30.87 14.04 -5.23
N ALA A 59 31.26 15.30 -5.38
CA ALA A 59 30.36 16.44 -5.16
C ALA A 59 29.28 16.59 -6.22
N LEU A 60 29.51 16.13 -7.48
CA LEU A 60 28.48 16.12 -8.54
C LEU A 60 27.54 14.91 -8.46
N SER A 61 27.88 13.84 -7.76
CA SER A 61 27.03 12.66 -7.59
C SER A 61 26.09 12.72 -6.38
N LEU A 62 26.20 13.75 -5.54
CA LEU A 62 25.33 13.94 -4.36
C LEU A 62 24.07 14.77 -4.63
N THR A 63 23.80 15.18 -5.88
CA THR A 63 22.61 15.95 -6.24
C THR A 63 21.51 15.16 -6.93
N SER A 64 21.62 13.84 -7.05
CA SER A 64 20.47 12.98 -7.40
C SER A 64 19.83 12.35 -6.15
N GLY A 65 19.61 13.14 -5.11
CA GLY A 65 18.51 12.92 -4.20
C GLY A 65 17.25 13.06 -5.04
N ALA A 66 16.38 12.02 -5.06
CA ALA A 66 15.02 12.22 -5.49
C ALA A 66 14.47 13.38 -4.64
N ALA A 67 14.50 14.58 -5.19
CA ALA A 67 13.70 15.66 -4.70
C ALA A 67 12.26 15.13 -4.91
N PHE A 68 11.57 14.78 -3.83
CA PHE A 68 10.13 14.96 -3.82
C PHE A 68 9.98 16.42 -4.26
N ALA A 69 9.42 16.62 -5.43
CA ALA A 69 9.15 17.96 -5.91
C ALA A 69 8.18 18.55 -4.89
N ALA A 70 8.69 19.38 -4.00
CA ALA A 70 7.83 20.21 -3.17
C ALA A 70 7.02 21.05 -4.15
N CYS A 71 5.71 21.17 -3.91
CA CYS A 71 4.85 22.03 -4.72
C CYS A 71 5.40 23.45 -4.74
N ASP A 72 5.32 24.12 -5.89
CA ASP A 72 5.82 25.47 -6.06
C ASP A 72 4.89 26.50 -5.40
N ASP A 73 5.41 27.68 -5.07
CA ASP A 73 4.62 28.76 -4.51
C ASP A 73 3.50 29.19 -5.47
N GLY A 74 2.27 29.17 -5.00
CA GLY A 74 1.09 29.57 -5.76
C GLY A 74 0.30 28.42 -6.39
N GLU A 75 0.79 27.21 -6.34
CA GLU A 75 0.04 26.02 -6.73
C GLU A 75 -1.02 25.64 -5.69
N ILE A 76 -2.11 25.02 -6.15
CA ILE A 76 -3.09 24.37 -5.27
C ILE A 76 -2.50 23.05 -4.82
N VAL A 77 -2.10 22.93 -3.56
CA VAL A 77 -1.51 21.70 -3.00
C VAL A 77 -2.59 20.68 -2.70
N ILE A 78 -2.48 19.48 -3.28
CA ILE A 78 -3.39 18.35 -3.10
C ILE A 78 -2.67 17.26 -2.32
N LYS A 79 -2.93 17.14 -1.03
CA LYS A 79 -2.40 16.07 -0.21
C LYS A 79 -3.29 14.84 -0.31
N LEU A 80 -2.72 13.70 -0.76
CA LEU A 80 -3.39 12.41 -0.80
C LEU A 80 -2.77 11.46 0.23
N SER A 81 -3.57 11.00 1.20
CA SER A 81 -3.12 10.07 2.25
C SER A 81 -3.67 8.67 2.03
N HIS A 82 -2.80 7.64 2.12
CA HIS A 82 -3.20 6.24 2.10
C HIS A 82 -2.31 5.34 2.97
N VAL A 83 -2.76 4.09 3.21
CA VAL A 83 -2.16 3.21 4.25
C VAL A 83 -1.30 2.07 3.68
N THR A 84 -1.10 2.01 2.37
CA THR A 84 -0.40 0.92 1.66
C THR A 84 0.95 1.38 1.11
N ASN A 85 1.80 0.44 0.64
CA ASN A 85 3.00 0.79 -0.11
C ASN A 85 2.67 1.33 -1.52
N THR A 86 3.64 1.95 -2.18
CA THR A 86 3.47 2.66 -3.45
C THR A 86 3.68 1.78 -4.68
N ASP A 87 4.38 0.65 -4.56
CA ASP A 87 4.91 -0.13 -5.69
C ASP A 87 4.34 -1.55 -5.82
N LYS A 88 3.75 -2.10 -4.74
CA LYS A 88 3.29 -3.50 -4.68
C LYS A 88 1.82 -3.66 -4.35
N HIS A 89 1.08 -2.56 -4.34
CA HIS A 89 -0.32 -2.55 -3.95
C HIS A 89 -1.15 -1.75 -4.96
N PRO A 90 -2.31 -2.27 -5.45
CA PRO A 90 -3.10 -1.58 -6.48
C PRO A 90 -3.37 -0.11 -6.17
N LYS A 91 -3.86 0.20 -4.97
CA LYS A 91 -4.11 1.57 -4.52
C LYS A 91 -2.85 2.44 -4.49
N GLY A 92 -1.74 1.90 -3.99
CA GLY A 92 -0.49 2.65 -3.92
C GLY A 92 0.05 3.01 -5.31
N ILE A 93 -0.01 2.05 -6.24
CA ILE A 93 0.36 2.26 -7.64
C ILE A 93 -0.57 3.30 -8.29
N ALA A 94 -1.89 3.23 -8.01
CA ALA A 94 -2.86 4.22 -8.50
C ALA A 94 -2.56 5.63 -7.96
N ALA A 95 -2.28 5.76 -6.66
CA ALA A 95 -1.94 7.03 -6.04
C ALA A 95 -0.66 7.65 -6.63
N SER A 96 0.39 6.83 -6.83
CA SER A 96 1.64 7.28 -7.44
C SER A 96 1.46 7.72 -8.91
N LEU A 97 0.62 7.03 -9.68
CA LEU A 97 0.32 7.44 -11.05
C LEU A 97 -0.51 8.73 -11.05
N LEU A 98 -1.47 8.87 -10.14
CA LEU A 98 -2.28 10.08 -10.02
C LEU A 98 -1.40 11.29 -9.67
N GLU A 99 -0.47 11.14 -8.70
CA GLU A 99 0.52 12.16 -8.34
C GLU A 99 1.36 12.59 -9.55
N ALA A 100 1.94 11.62 -10.25
CA ALA A 100 2.80 11.89 -11.41
C ALA A 100 2.04 12.67 -12.50
N ARG A 101 0.81 12.26 -12.83
CA ARG A 101 0.00 12.90 -13.86
C ARG A 101 -0.49 14.29 -13.44
N VAL A 102 -0.91 14.48 -12.19
CA VAL A 102 -1.30 15.79 -11.68
C VAL A 102 -0.10 16.74 -11.78
N ASN A 103 1.06 16.34 -11.31
CA ASN A 103 2.26 17.18 -11.29
C ASN A 103 2.79 17.49 -12.70
N GLU A 104 2.59 16.59 -13.66
CA GLU A 104 2.98 16.81 -15.07
C GLU A 104 1.95 17.64 -15.84
N GLU A 105 0.65 17.35 -15.69
CA GLU A 105 -0.40 17.84 -16.60
C GLU A 105 -1.09 19.12 -16.12
N MET A 106 -1.04 19.45 -14.81
CA MET A 106 -1.71 20.64 -14.27
C MET A 106 -0.98 21.97 -14.55
N ASN A 107 0.23 21.89 -15.11
CA ASN A 107 0.99 23.05 -15.60
C ASN A 107 1.15 24.19 -14.57
N GLY A 108 1.50 23.84 -13.33
CA GLY A 108 1.69 24.79 -12.24
C GLY A 108 0.41 25.37 -11.63
N LYS A 109 -0.78 24.85 -11.98
CA LYS A 109 -2.04 25.24 -11.35
C LYS A 109 -2.30 24.48 -10.06
N ALA A 110 -1.93 23.21 -10.02
CA ALA A 110 -2.05 22.33 -8.87
C ALA A 110 -0.89 21.34 -8.84
N CYS A 111 -0.52 20.90 -7.66
CA CYS A 111 0.50 19.91 -7.39
C CYS A 111 -0.03 18.90 -6.37
N MET A 112 0.28 17.62 -6.54
CA MET A 112 -0.12 16.57 -5.61
C MET A 112 1.08 16.04 -4.83
N GLU A 113 0.86 15.81 -3.53
CA GLU A 113 1.77 15.14 -2.62
C GLU A 113 1.12 13.88 -2.07
N VAL A 114 1.70 12.70 -2.32
CA VAL A 114 1.17 11.43 -1.82
C VAL A 114 1.88 11.02 -0.53
N PHE A 115 1.10 10.68 0.49
CA PHE A 115 1.55 10.21 1.80
C PHE A 115 1.16 8.74 2.00
N PRO A 116 2.05 7.79 1.64
CA PRO A 116 1.79 6.35 1.75
C PRO A 116 2.01 5.82 3.16
N ASN A 117 1.65 4.54 3.39
CA ASN A 117 1.96 3.78 4.60
C ASN A 117 1.49 4.43 5.92
N SER A 118 0.43 5.22 5.88
CA SER A 118 -0.08 5.98 7.05
C SER A 118 0.90 7.03 7.58
N THR A 119 1.76 7.58 6.73
CA THR A 119 2.77 8.58 7.15
C THR A 119 2.16 9.92 7.53
N LEU A 120 0.98 10.26 7.01
CA LEU A 120 0.25 11.46 7.38
C LEU A 120 -0.93 11.11 8.32
N TYR A 121 -1.85 10.26 7.86
CA TYR A 121 -3.00 9.77 8.63
C TYR A 121 -3.21 8.28 8.42
N ASN A 122 -3.61 7.56 9.48
CA ASN A 122 -4.09 6.19 9.33
C ASN A 122 -5.56 6.16 8.83
N ASP A 123 -6.05 4.98 8.52
CA ASP A 123 -7.38 4.76 7.94
C ASP A 123 -8.57 4.98 8.89
N ASN A 124 -8.31 5.20 10.20
CA ASN A 124 -9.32 5.58 11.16
C ASN A 124 -9.42 7.11 11.35
N GLN A 125 -8.39 7.86 10.95
CA GLN A 125 -8.26 9.30 11.19
C GLN A 125 -8.48 10.14 9.93
N VAL A 126 -8.20 9.57 8.74
CA VAL A 126 -8.07 10.33 7.49
C VAL A 126 -9.36 11.04 7.06
N LEU A 127 -10.54 10.46 7.31
CA LEU A 127 -11.80 11.09 6.91
C LEU A 127 -12.14 12.30 7.79
N GLU A 128 -11.82 12.24 9.07
CA GLU A 128 -11.98 13.40 9.98
C GLU A 128 -10.98 14.49 9.61
N ALA A 129 -9.73 14.17 9.36
CA ALA A 129 -8.70 15.11 8.90
C ALA A 129 -9.11 15.78 7.56
N MET A 130 -9.77 15.06 6.66
CA MET A 130 -10.31 15.61 5.42
C MET A 130 -11.42 16.61 5.67
N LEU A 131 -12.34 16.35 6.61
CA LEU A 131 -13.39 17.28 6.98
C LEU A 131 -12.83 18.55 7.65
N GLN A 132 -11.67 18.46 8.29
CA GLN A 132 -10.95 19.61 8.87
C GLN A 132 -10.10 20.37 7.84
N GLY A 133 -9.95 19.84 6.61
CA GLY A 133 -9.18 20.44 5.53
C GLY A 133 -7.68 20.13 5.54
N ASP A 134 -7.21 19.27 6.44
CA ASP A 134 -5.79 18.91 6.57
C ASP A 134 -5.28 18.06 5.40
N VAL A 135 -6.18 17.32 4.74
CA VAL A 135 -5.90 16.46 3.59
C VAL A 135 -7.01 16.59 2.56
N GLN A 136 -6.66 16.70 1.27
CA GLN A 136 -7.62 16.98 0.20
C GLN A 136 -8.20 15.72 -0.41
N MET A 137 -7.41 14.64 -0.46
CA MET A 137 -7.83 13.35 -1.01
C MET A 137 -7.36 12.20 -0.12
N ALA A 138 -8.13 11.12 -0.11
CA ALA A 138 -7.78 9.87 0.53
C ALA A 138 -8.42 8.70 -0.20
N ALA A 139 -7.88 7.49 -0.01
CA ALA A 139 -8.47 6.28 -0.56
C ALA A 139 -8.62 5.19 0.52
N PRO A 140 -9.49 5.39 1.54
CA PRO A 140 -9.80 4.37 2.53
C PRO A 140 -10.65 3.25 1.92
N SER A 141 -10.67 2.07 2.55
CA SER A 141 -11.56 0.98 2.15
C SER A 141 -13.03 1.35 2.40
N LEU A 142 -13.92 0.74 1.62
CA LEU A 142 -15.37 1.01 1.68
C LEU A 142 -15.95 0.80 3.08
N SER A 143 -15.41 -0.14 3.86
CA SER A 143 -15.77 -0.37 5.27
C SER A 143 -15.55 0.83 6.20
N LYS A 144 -14.69 1.78 5.83
CA LYS A 144 -14.36 2.94 6.68
C LYS A 144 -15.40 4.05 6.63
N PHE A 145 -16.33 3.97 5.69
CA PHE A 145 -17.37 4.98 5.51
C PHE A 145 -18.63 4.73 6.34
N GLU A 146 -18.64 3.73 7.20
CA GLU A 146 -19.83 3.29 7.95
C GLU A 146 -20.50 4.40 8.78
N GLN A 147 -19.74 5.37 9.28
CA GLN A 147 -20.27 6.53 10.01
C GLN A 147 -20.90 7.58 9.08
N PHE A 148 -20.56 7.56 7.79
CA PHE A 148 -21.01 8.54 6.80
C PHE A 148 -22.17 8.02 5.95
N THR A 149 -22.15 6.73 5.61
CA THR A 149 -23.21 6.07 4.85
C THR A 149 -23.32 4.60 5.24
N LYS A 150 -24.54 4.06 5.26
CA LYS A 150 -24.79 2.63 5.48
C LYS A 150 -24.82 1.83 4.17
N GLN A 151 -24.91 2.50 3.02
CA GLN A 151 -25.02 1.82 1.72
C GLN A 151 -23.78 0.99 1.40
N PHE A 152 -22.58 1.44 1.79
CA PHE A 152 -21.34 0.70 1.56
C PHE A 152 -21.21 -0.61 2.36
N ARG A 153 -22.11 -0.87 3.32
CA ARG A 153 -22.21 -2.17 4.00
C ARG A 153 -22.43 -3.33 3.04
N ILE A 154 -22.99 -3.09 1.83
CA ILE A 154 -23.15 -4.11 0.80
C ILE A 154 -21.84 -4.77 0.40
N PHE A 155 -20.74 -4.01 0.37
CA PHE A 155 -19.40 -4.51 0.02
C PHE A 155 -18.77 -5.34 1.15
N ASP A 156 -19.27 -5.20 2.38
CA ASP A 156 -18.85 -6.00 3.52
C ASP A 156 -19.70 -7.25 3.73
N LEU A 157 -20.88 -7.36 3.09
CA LEU A 157 -21.73 -8.54 3.22
C LEU A 157 -20.98 -9.80 2.73
N PRO A 158 -20.87 -10.86 3.55
CA PRO A 158 -20.08 -12.03 3.20
C PRO A 158 -20.67 -12.76 1.99
N PHE A 159 -19.82 -13.12 1.03
CA PHE A 159 -20.21 -13.80 -0.21
C PHE A 159 -21.27 -13.04 -1.02
N MET A 160 -21.35 -11.70 -0.86
CA MET A 160 -22.27 -10.86 -1.62
C MET A 160 -21.92 -10.89 -3.11
N PHE A 161 -20.64 -10.70 -3.44
CA PHE A 161 -20.16 -10.70 -4.81
C PHE A 161 -19.40 -12.00 -5.13
N LYS A 162 -19.66 -12.55 -6.30
CA LYS A 162 -19.11 -13.83 -6.75
C LYS A 162 -17.63 -13.73 -7.11
N ASN A 163 -17.24 -12.60 -7.70
CA ASN A 163 -15.87 -12.27 -8.10
C ASN A 163 -15.71 -10.77 -8.31
N MET A 164 -14.50 -10.32 -8.66
CA MET A 164 -14.23 -8.91 -8.91
C MET A 164 -14.91 -8.33 -10.15
N GLY A 165 -15.26 -9.16 -11.14
CA GLY A 165 -16.05 -8.72 -12.29
C GLY A 165 -17.46 -8.29 -11.88
N ALA A 166 -18.10 -9.05 -10.98
CA ALA A 166 -19.39 -8.67 -10.42
C ALA A 166 -19.31 -7.38 -9.57
N VAL A 167 -18.20 -7.17 -8.86
CA VAL A 167 -17.96 -5.92 -8.11
C VAL A 167 -17.83 -4.74 -9.07
N ASP A 168 -17.02 -4.89 -10.13
CA ASP A 168 -16.81 -3.86 -11.14
C ASP A 168 -18.12 -3.48 -11.84
N GLU A 169 -18.89 -4.47 -12.29
CA GLU A 169 -20.21 -4.23 -12.91
C GLU A 169 -21.16 -3.51 -11.95
N PHE A 170 -21.19 -3.91 -10.67
CA PHE A 170 -22.04 -3.26 -9.67
C PHE A 170 -21.60 -1.81 -9.40
N GLN A 171 -20.31 -1.57 -9.23
CA GLN A 171 -19.77 -0.21 -8.98
C GLN A 171 -20.00 0.72 -10.18
N ASN A 172 -19.97 0.19 -11.41
CA ASN A 172 -20.25 0.93 -12.63
C ASN A 172 -21.74 1.07 -12.96
N SER A 173 -22.61 0.36 -12.26
CA SER A 173 -24.07 0.50 -12.41
C SER A 173 -24.55 1.86 -11.88
N GLU A 174 -25.79 2.26 -12.26
CA GLU A 174 -26.46 3.45 -11.73
C GLU A 174 -26.48 3.45 -10.19
N THR A 175 -26.78 2.31 -9.58
CA THR A 175 -26.76 2.13 -8.12
C THR A 175 -25.39 2.39 -7.52
N GLY A 176 -24.32 1.81 -8.07
CA GLY A 176 -22.96 1.99 -7.59
C GLY A 176 -22.47 3.44 -7.75
N GLN A 177 -22.80 4.07 -8.88
CA GLN A 177 -22.43 5.47 -9.12
C GLN A 177 -23.16 6.43 -8.15
N ALA A 178 -24.45 6.20 -7.87
CA ALA A 178 -25.19 6.99 -6.89
C ALA A 178 -24.63 6.87 -5.46
N MET A 179 -24.02 5.73 -5.11
CA MET A 179 -23.39 5.54 -3.80
C MET A 179 -22.23 6.52 -3.55
N LYS A 180 -21.51 6.97 -4.57
CA LYS A 180 -20.42 7.95 -4.43
C LYS A 180 -20.90 9.28 -3.85
N GLU A 181 -22.14 9.66 -4.13
CA GLU A 181 -22.74 10.91 -3.66
C GLU A 181 -23.48 10.77 -2.32
N SER A 182 -23.63 9.54 -1.81
CA SER A 182 -24.43 9.26 -0.61
C SER A 182 -23.96 9.97 0.66
N MET A 183 -22.73 10.52 0.64
CA MET A 183 -22.09 11.18 1.79
C MET A 183 -21.96 12.69 1.63
N THR A 184 -22.43 13.30 0.54
CA THR A 184 -22.23 14.73 0.24
C THR A 184 -22.80 15.61 1.34
N ARG A 185 -23.95 15.26 1.91
CA ARG A 185 -24.56 15.98 3.04
C ARG A 185 -23.73 15.94 4.33
N ARG A 186 -22.70 15.08 4.37
CA ARG A 186 -21.74 14.93 5.46
C ARG A 186 -20.34 15.45 5.10
N GLY A 187 -20.26 16.20 4.00
CA GLY A 187 -19.04 16.87 3.55
C GLY A 187 -18.07 16.00 2.75
N LEU A 188 -18.43 14.78 2.39
CA LEU A 188 -17.56 13.87 1.61
C LEU A 188 -18.16 13.57 0.24
N LEU A 189 -17.33 13.61 -0.80
CA LEU A 189 -17.65 13.26 -2.19
C LEU A 189 -16.75 12.11 -2.65
N GLY A 190 -17.34 11.01 -3.09
CA GLY A 190 -16.63 9.92 -3.75
C GLY A 190 -16.33 10.28 -5.21
N LEU A 191 -15.06 10.22 -5.59
CA LEU A 191 -14.63 10.50 -6.96
C LEU A 191 -14.57 9.21 -7.81
N ALA A 192 -13.94 8.16 -7.30
CA ALA A 192 -13.73 6.92 -8.03
C ALA A 192 -13.64 5.71 -7.10
N PHE A 193 -14.12 4.54 -7.57
CA PHE A 193 -13.83 3.27 -6.94
C PHE A 193 -12.49 2.73 -7.45
N TRP A 194 -11.59 2.40 -6.55
CA TRP A 194 -10.31 1.76 -6.85
C TRP A 194 -10.32 0.31 -6.40
N HIS A 195 -10.10 -0.59 -7.35
CA HIS A 195 -10.11 -2.02 -7.07
C HIS A 195 -8.92 -2.49 -6.27
N ASN A 196 -9.17 -3.50 -5.46
CA ASN A 196 -8.13 -4.35 -4.90
C ASN A 196 -8.46 -5.83 -5.16
N GLY A 197 -9.30 -6.49 -4.37
CA GLY A 197 -9.54 -7.90 -4.60
C GLY A 197 -10.42 -8.60 -3.56
N MET A 198 -10.57 -9.91 -3.77
CA MET A 198 -11.25 -10.79 -2.82
C MET A 198 -10.43 -10.94 -1.54
N LYS A 199 -11.12 -11.03 -0.40
CA LYS A 199 -10.53 -11.26 0.92
C LYS A 199 -10.36 -12.74 1.23
N HIS A 200 -9.28 -13.02 1.93
CA HIS A 200 -8.92 -14.33 2.45
C HIS A 200 -8.63 -14.24 3.94
N MET A 201 -8.73 -15.35 4.66
CA MET A 201 -8.48 -15.38 6.10
C MET A 201 -7.12 -16.00 6.41
N SER A 202 -6.40 -15.40 7.36
CA SER A 202 -5.23 -16.02 7.96
C SER A 202 -5.36 -16.03 9.49
N ALA A 203 -4.75 -17.02 10.12
CA ALA A 203 -4.65 -17.12 11.57
C ALA A 203 -3.33 -17.80 11.97
N ASN A 204 -3.07 -17.87 13.27
CA ASN A 204 -1.96 -18.64 13.83
C ASN A 204 -2.23 -20.16 13.97
N VAL A 205 -3.36 -20.59 13.40
CA VAL A 205 -3.77 -22.01 13.25
C VAL A 205 -4.40 -22.21 11.88
N PRO A 206 -4.43 -23.44 11.33
CA PRO A 206 -5.14 -23.74 10.10
C PRO A 206 -6.64 -23.41 10.20
N LEU A 207 -7.20 -22.81 9.14
CA LEU A 207 -8.62 -22.49 9.01
C LEU A 207 -9.21 -23.26 7.82
N GLU A 208 -9.73 -24.45 8.04
CA GLU A 208 -10.42 -25.24 7.00
C GLU A 208 -11.93 -25.04 7.04
N LEU A 209 -12.48 -24.92 8.25
CA LEU A 209 -13.90 -24.69 8.51
C LEU A 209 -14.10 -23.42 9.32
N PRO A 210 -15.28 -22.77 9.26
CA PRO A 210 -15.58 -21.60 10.10
C PRO A 210 -15.44 -21.89 11.61
N SER A 211 -15.70 -23.13 12.03
CA SER A 211 -15.54 -23.58 13.44
C SER A 211 -14.11 -23.50 13.96
N ASP A 212 -13.12 -23.54 13.08
CA ASP A 212 -11.69 -23.44 13.46
C ASP A 212 -11.34 -22.05 13.98
N ALA A 213 -12.16 -21.05 13.65
CA ALA A 213 -12.05 -19.69 14.15
C ALA A 213 -12.67 -19.50 15.55
N ASN A 214 -13.38 -20.52 16.09
CA ASN A 214 -14.10 -20.38 17.35
C ASN A 214 -13.15 -20.05 18.51
N GLY A 215 -13.46 -18.97 19.24
CA GLY A 215 -12.68 -18.48 20.36
C GLY A 215 -11.44 -17.66 19.98
N LEU A 216 -11.05 -17.59 18.70
CA LEU A 216 -9.95 -16.79 18.23
C LEU A 216 -10.33 -15.29 18.15
N LYS A 217 -9.33 -14.44 18.31
CA LYS A 217 -9.45 -12.99 18.15
C LYS A 217 -9.07 -12.61 16.73
N PHE A 218 -10.00 -12.07 15.96
CA PHE A 218 -9.74 -11.63 14.60
C PHE A 218 -9.71 -10.11 14.50
N ARG A 219 -8.64 -9.58 13.95
CA ARG A 219 -8.61 -8.18 13.54
C ARG A 219 -9.62 -7.95 12.42
N VAL A 220 -10.42 -6.92 12.56
CA VAL A 220 -11.33 -6.41 11.52
C VAL A 220 -11.17 -4.91 11.34
N GLN A 221 -11.68 -4.39 10.24
CA GLN A 221 -11.89 -2.95 10.09
C GLN A 221 -13.07 -2.52 10.97
N ASN A 222 -13.23 -1.22 11.18
CA ASN A 222 -14.34 -0.69 11.98
C ASN A 222 -15.66 -0.74 11.16
N SER A 223 -16.24 -1.94 11.06
CA SER A 223 -17.51 -2.22 10.37
C SER A 223 -18.32 -3.20 11.20
N ASP A 224 -19.60 -2.91 11.40
CA ASP A 224 -20.50 -3.79 12.16
C ASP A 224 -20.78 -5.08 11.41
N VAL A 225 -20.81 -5.04 10.07
CA VAL A 225 -20.94 -6.25 9.23
C VAL A 225 -19.75 -7.18 9.43
N LEU A 226 -18.51 -6.66 9.42
CA LEU A 226 -17.31 -7.46 9.63
C LEU A 226 -17.26 -8.04 11.05
N LYS A 227 -17.71 -7.28 12.06
CA LYS A 227 -17.86 -7.79 13.43
C LYS A 227 -18.84 -8.95 13.49
N ALA A 228 -20.00 -8.82 12.80
CA ALA A 228 -21.02 -9.85 12.77
C ALA A 228 -20.55 -11.13 12.03
N GLN A 229 -19.71 -10.99 10.99
CA GLN A 229 -19.09 -12.13 10.31
C GLN A 229 -18.21 -12.95 11.26
N MET A 230 -17.33 -12.28 12.02
CA MET A 230 -16.48 -12.96 13.00
C MET A 230 -17.32 -13.63 14.08
N ALA A 231 -18.32 -12.94 14.60
CA ALA A 231 -19.24 -13.51 15.58
C ALA A 231 -20.00 -14.74 15.07
N ALA A 232 -20.40 -14.78 13.78
CA ALA A 232 -21.05 -15.92 13.17
C ALA A 232 -20.18 -17.19 13.15
N MET A 233 -18.86 -17.04 13.19
CA MET A 233 -17.88 -18.13 13.30
C MET A 233 -17.50 -18.46 14.76
N GLY A 234 -18.08 -17.78 15.74
CA GLY A 234 -17.67 -17.89 17.15
C GLY A 234 -16.35 -17.19 17.48
N ALA A 235 -15.83 -16.38 16.58
CA ALA A 235 -14.61 -15.59 16.79
C ALA A 235 -14.91 -14.23 17.43
N SER A 236 -13.91 -13.64 18.09
CA SER A 236 -13.99 -12.32 18.73
C SER A 236 -13.42 -11.24 17.80
N PRO A 237 -14.24 -10.33 17.26
CA PRO A 237 -13.75 -9.25 16.40
C PRO A 237 -13.00 -8.18 17.20
N GLN A 238 -11.84 -7.74 16.69
CA GLN A 238 -11.00 -6.71 17.28
C GLN A 238 -10.77 -5.58 16.25
N PRO A 239 -11.58 -4.50 16.29
CA PRO A 239 -11.40 -3.37 15.39
C PRO A 239 -10.09 -2.62 15.68
N MET A 240 -9.25 -2.43 14.64
CA MET A 240 -8.05 -1.62 14.75
C MET A 240 -7.60 -1.05 13.39
N ALA A 241 -6.78 -0.01 13.42
CA ALA A 241 -6.20 0.60 12.22
C ALA A 241 -5.29 -0.39 11.47
N PHE A 242 -5.18 -0.23 10.15
CA PHE A 242 -4.39 -1.14 9.32
C PHE A 242 -2.90 -1.13 9.66
N SER A 243 -2.38 0.02 10.11
CA SER A 243 -0.98 0.17 10.54
C SER A 243 -0.61 -0.64 11.79
N GLU A 244 -1.59 -1.04 12.60
CA GLU A 244 -1.38 -1.75 13.86
C GLU A 244 -1.38 -3.28 13.70
N VAL A 245 -1.88 -3.79 12.56
CA VAL A 245 -2.23 -5.21 12.38
C VAL A 245 -1.00 -6.12 12.48
N TYR A 246 0.12 -5.78 11.83
CA TYR A 246 1.30 -6.63 11.86
C TYR A 246 1.82 -6.83 13.30
N GLY A 247 1.96 -5.74 14.06
CA GLY A 247 2.39 -5.80 15.46
C GLY A 247 1.41 -6.56 16.36
N ALA A 248 0.10 -6.41 16.12
CA ALA A 248 -0.93 -7.12 16.87
C ALA A 248 -0.92 -8.63 16.60
N LEU A 249 -0.69 -9.06 15.35
CA LEU A 249 -0.50 -10.46 14.98
C LEU A 249 0.80 -11.02 15.57
N GLN A 250 1.91 -10.29 15.43
CA GLN A 250 3.23 -10.70 15.92
C GLN A 250 3.26 -10.92 17.43
N THR A 251 2.53 -10.10 18.18
CA THR A 251 2.49 -10.15 19.65
C THR A 251 1.33 -11.00 20.20
N GLY A 252 0.47 -11.55 19.35
CA GLY A 252 -0.67 -12.36 19.76
C GLY A 252 -1.80 -11.55 20.43
N VAL A 253 -1.86 -10.23 20.19
CA VAL A 253 -3.01 -9.40 20.59
C VAL A 253 -4.25 -9.85 19.81
N VAL A 254 -4.06 -10.22 18.56
CA VAL A 254 -5.03 -10.92 17.73
C VAL A 254 -4.41 -12.20 17.15
N ASP A 255 -5.25 -13.21 16.91
CA ASP A 255 -4.86 -14.53 16.41
C ASP A 255 -4.94 -14.60 14.87
N GLY A 256 -5.75 -13.75 14.26
CA GLY A 256 -5.96 -13.76 12.82
C GLY A 256 -6.46 -12.44 12.26
N GLN A 257 -6.58 -12.41 10.95
CA GLN A 257 -7.07 -11.26 10.18
C GLN A 257 -7.70 -11.73 8.86
N GLU A 258 -8.37 -10.82 8.15
CA GLU A 258 -8.88 -11.02 6.81
C GLU A 258 -8.37 -9.91 5.88
N ASN A 259 -7.87 -10.28 4.69
CA ASN A 259 -7.37 -9.33 3.70
C ASN A 259 -7.22 -9.93 2.30
N THR A 260 -6.94 -9.06 1.34
CA THR A 260 -6.54 -9.42 -0.02
C THR A 260 -5.07 -9.85 -0.07
N TRP A 261 -4.67 -10.53 -1.14
CA TRP A 261 -3.30 -10.99 -1.30
C TRP A 261 -2.29 -9.84 -1.31
N SER A 262 -2.60 -8.72 -1.97
CA SER A 262 -1.73 -7.54 -2.00
C SER A 262 -1.52 -6.91 -0.62
N ASN A 263 -2.54 -6.91 0.24
CA ASN A 263 -2.44 -6.45 1.62
C ASN A 263 -1.60 -7.41 2.48
N ILE A 264 -1.86 -8.73 2.37
CA ILE A 264 -1.11 -9.77 3.11
C ILE A 264 0.37 -9.71 2.75
N TYR A 265 0.69 -9.61 1.45
CA TYR A 265 2.06 -9.51 0.97
C TYR A 265 2.72 -8.19 1.38
N GLY A 266 2.06 -7.06 1.07
CA GLY A 266 2.61 -5.72 1.28
C GLY A 266 2.87 -5.37 2.75
N LYS A 267 2.12 -5.96 3.67
CA LYS A 267 2.30 -5.81 5.13
C LYS A 267 2.94 -7.03 5.78
N LYS A 268 3.34 -8.04 4.99
CA LYS A 268 4.05 -9.23 5.45
C LYS A 268 3.29 -10.04 6.52
N PHE A 269 1.96 -10.03 6.49
CA PHE A 269 1.17 -10.76 7.50
C PHE A 269 1.47 -12.26 7.47
N PHE A 270 1.84 -12.81 6.31
CA PHE A 270 2.23 -14.20 6.14
C PHE A 270 3.48 -14.61 6.97
N GLU A 271 4.32 -13.64 7.38
CA GLU A 271 5.50 -13.93 8.22
C GLU A 271 5.13 -14.21 9.69
N VAL A 272 3.93 -13.82 10.12
CA VAL A 272 3.45 -13.88 11.51
C VAL A 272 2.13 -14.66 11.66
N GLN A 273 1.79 -15.47 10.66
CA GLN A 273 0.62 -16.33 10.63
C GLN A 273 1.03 -17.76 10.21
N ASP A 274 0.25 -18.77 10.62
CA ASP A 274 0.47 -20.16 10.23
C ASP A 274 0.28 -20.36 8.70
N GLY A 275 -0.68 -19.67 8.12
CA GLY A 275 -0.97 -19.69 6.69
C GLY A 275 -2.21 -18.89 6.36
N THR A 276 -2.54 -18.83 5.07
CA THR A 276 -3.73 -18.13 4.56
C THR A 276 -4.67 -19.10 3.86
N THR A 277 -5.93 -19.12 4.27
CA THR A 277 -6.99 -19.89 3.59
C THR A 277 -7.70 -19.01 2.57
N GLU A 278 -7.74 -19.46 1.31
CA GLU A 278 -8.36 -18.76 0.19
C GLU A 278 -9.89 -18.87 0.26
N THR A 279 -10.49 -18.13 1.18
CA THR A 279 -11.92 -18.18 1.43
C THR A 279 -12.74 -17.39 0.41
N SER A 280 -12.22 -16.33 -0.17
CA SER A 280 -12.92 -15.40 -1.07
C SER A 280 -14.30 -15.01 -0.53
N HIS A 281 -14.35 -14.71 0.79
CA HIS A 281 -15.61 -14.50 1.52
C HIS A 281 -16.13 -13.07 1.45
N GLY A 282 -15.34 -12.13 0.98
CA GLY A 282 -15.68 -10.71 0.86
C GLY A 282 -14.71 -10.01 -0.08
N ILE A 283 -14.82 -8.69 -0.15
CA ILE A 283 -13.94 -7.85 -0.97
C ILE A 283 -13.29 -6.76 -0.14
N ILE A 284 -12.16 -6.24 -0.60
CA ILE A 284 -11.67 -4.91 -0.24
C ILE A 284 -11.50 -4.13 -1.52
N ASP A 285 -12.25 -3.04 -1.62
CA ASP A 285 -12.05 -1.97 -2.58
C ASP A 285 -11.97 -0.64 -1.83
N TYR A 286 -11.56 0.39 -2.54
CA TYR A 286 -11.33 1.72 -1.99
C TYR A 286 -12.22 2.74 -2.68
N LEU A 287 -12.57 3.80 -1.97
CA LEU A 287 -13.14 4.99 -2.58
C LEU A 287 -12.09 6.10 -2.53
N LEU A 288 -11.68 6.59 -3.69
CA LEU A 288 -11.02 7.89 -3.77
C LEU A 288 -12.05 8.95 -3.41
N VAL A 289 -11.81 9.65 -2.33
CA VAL A 289 -12.75 10.58 -1.71
C VAL A 289 -12.11 11.94 -1.49
N THR A 290 -12.92 12.99 -1.52
CA THR A 290 -12.51 14.37 -1.25
C THR A 290 -13.55 15.08 -0.37
N ASN A 291 -13.17 16.25 0.18
CA ASN A 291 -14.08 17.15 0.87
C ASN A 291 -14.92 17.93 -0.17
N VAL A 292 -16.25 17.98 0.02
CA VAL A 292 -17.19 18.65 -0.90
C VAL A 292 -16.86 20.12 -1.04
N ASP A 293 -16.68 20.85 0.06
CA ASP A 293 -16.46 22.31 0.05
C ASP A 293 -15.13 22.65 -0.63
N TRP A 294 -14.09 21.85 -0.42
CA TRP A 294 -12.82 22.02 -1.10
C TRP A 294 -12.94 21.76 -2.61
N TRP A 295 -13.63 20.67 -3.00
CA TRP A 295 -13.83 20.31 -4.40
C TRP A 295 -14.61 21.38 -5.17
N ASP A 296 -15.68 21.91 -4.57
CA ASP A 296 -16.53 22.92 -5.17
C ASP A 296 -15.85 24.30 -5.25
N ALA A 297 -14.90 24.58 -4.35
CA ALA A 297 -14.11 25.80 -4.37
C ALA A 297 -12.97 25.81 -5.40
N LEU A 298 -12.64 24.67 -6.01
CA LEU A 298 -11.63 24.63 -7.08
C LEU A 298 -12.06 25.45 -8.29
N PRO A 299 -11.12 26.14 -8.97
CA PRO A 299 -11.37 26.69 -10.30
C PRO A 299 -11.92 25.61 -11.24
N ALA A 300 -12.89 25.93 -12.06
CA ALA A 300 -13.60 24.94 -12.88
C ALA A 300 -12.66 24.16 -13.80
N ASP A 301 -11.69 24.85 -14.41
CA ASP A 301 -10.70 24.24 -15.30
C ASP A 301 -9.74 23.26 -14.55
N VAL A 302 -9.38 23.60 -13.31
CA VAL A 302 -8.58 22.70 -12.44
C VAL A 302 -9.39 21.48 -12.05
N ARG A 303 -10.63 21.68 -11.61
CA ARG A 303 -11.53 20.61 -11.20
C ARG A 303 -11.82 19.64 -12.35
N ASP A 304 -12.14 20.15 -13.53
CA ASP A 304 -12.48 19.35 -14.70
C ASP A 304 -11.27 18.52 -15.19
N GLN A 305 -10.08 19.15 -15.21
CA GLN A 305 -8.85 18.46 -15.56
C GLN A 305 -8.50 17.36 -14.52
N LEU A 306 -8.62 17.69 -13.23
CA LEU A 306 -8.37 16.73 -12.14
C LEU A 306 -9.35 15.53 -12.19
N ALA A 307 -10.64 15.80 -12.47
CA ALA A 307 -11.65 14.75 -12.66
C ALA A 307 -11.30 13.83 -13.85
N THR A 308 -10.80 14.41 -14.95
CA THR A 308 -10.35 13.65 -16.12
C THR A 308 -9.16 12.74 -15.77
N ILE A 309 -8.13 13.29 -15.11
CA ILE A 309 -6.95 12.51 -14.69
C ILE A 309 -7.36 11.37 -13.73
N VAL A 310 -8.23 11.66 -12.76
CA VAL A 310 -8.76 10.65 -11.83
C VAL A 310 -9.47 9.52 -12.59
N SER A 311 -10.33 9.85 -13.56
CA SER A 311 -11.05 8.86 -14.36
C SER A 311 -10.11 7.93 -15.13
N GLU A 312 -9.15 8.49 -15.85
CA GLU A 312 -8.19 7.74 -16.67
C GLU A 312 -7.24 6.89 -15.84
N VAL A 313 -6.75 7.40 -14.70
CA VAL A 313 -5.95 6.62 -13.75
C VAL A 313 -6.76 5.46 -13.19
N THR A 314 -8.04 5.68 -12.87
CA THR A 314 -8.94 4.66 -12.33
C THR A 314 -9.14 3.52 -13.33
N GLU A 315 -9.45 3.84 -14.60
CA GLU A 315 -9.65 2.84 -15.65
C GLU A 315 -8.42 1.94 -15.81
N VAL A 316 -7.24 2.55 -15.98
CA VAL A 316 -5.99 1.80 -16.17
C VAL A 316 -5.68 0.92 -14.95
N ARG A 317 -5.81 1.46 -13.73
CA ARG A 317 -5.37 0.76 -12.51
C ARG A 317 -6.36 -0.31 -12.05
N ASN A 318 -7.65 -0.10 -12.26
CA ASN A 318 -8.64 -1.13 -11.98
C ASN A 318 -8.44 -2.36 -12.87
N GLY A 319 -8.10 -2.17 -14.15
CA GLY A 319 -7.76 -3.26 -15.07
C GLY A 319 -6.56 -4.11 -14.61
N GLU A 320 -5.64 -3.55 -13.84
CA GLU A 320 -4.42 -4.24 -13.38
C GLU A 320 -4.55 -4.85 -11.97
N ALA A 321 -5.56 -4.47 -11.18
CA ALA A 321 -5.66 -4.86 -9.76
C ALA A 321 -5.64 -6.39 -9.55
N TYR A 322 -6.29 -7.15 -10.44
CA TYR A 322 -6.28 -8.61 -10.37
C TYR A 322 -4.86 -9.18 -10.53
N SER A 323 -4.11 -8.71 -11.53
CA SER A 323 -2.76 -9.21 -11.80
C SER A 323 -1.80 -8.89 -10.65
N VAL A 324 -1.93 -7.72 -10.02
CA VAL A 324 -1.15 -7.34 -8.82
C VAL A 324 -1.44 -8.28 -7.66
N ASN A 325 -2.71 -8.65 -7.43
CA ASN A 325 -3.07 -9.61 -6.38
C ASN A 325 -2.56 -11.03 -6.68
N GLN A 326 -2.62 -11.49 -7.94
CA GLN A 326 -2.06 -12.79 -8.31
C GLN A 326 -0.53 -12.84 -8.13
N ALA A 327 0.17 -11.77 -8.51
CA ALA A 327 1.61 -11.65 -8.28
C ALA A 327 1.95 -11.66 -6.78
N ALA A 328 1.15 -10.98 -5.96
CA ALA A 328 1.32 -10.99 -4.50
C ALA A 328 1.07 -12.38 -3.90
N LYS A 329 0.02 -13.11 -4.35
CA LYS A 329 -0.23 -14.50 -3.97
C LYS A 329 0.96 -15.39 -4.30
N GLN A 330 1.46 -15.31 -5.53
CA GLN A 330 2.59 -16.11 -5.96
C GLN A 330 3.85 -15.79 -5.14
N ALA A 331 4.12 -14.52 -4.87
CA ALA A 331 5.25 -14.11 -4.04
C ALA A 331 5.17 -14.64 -2.61
N ILE A 332 3.96 -14.75 -2.03
CA ILE A 332 3.75 -15.40 -0.72
C ILE A 332 4.06 -16.90 -0.81
N ILE A 333 3.56 -17.60 -1.83
CA ILE A 333 3.84 -19.03 -2.06
C ILE A 333 5.35 -19.26 -2.22
N ASP A 334 6.04 -18.42 -2.95
CA ASP A 334 7.49 -18.53 -3.19
C ASP A 334 8.33 -18.38 -1.91
N THR A 335 7.78 -17.78 -0.85
CA THR A 335 8.43 -17.77 0.48
C THR A 335 8.33 -19.10 1.22
N GLY A 336 7.48 -20.02 0.75
CA GLY A 336 7.16 -21.28 1.44
C GLY A 336 6.00 -21.13 2.44
N ALA A 337 5.34 -19.98 2.52
CA ALA A 337 4.16 -19.79 3.35
C ALA A 337 2.98 -20.63 2.85
N ASP A 338 2.21 -21.18 3.78
CA ASP A 338 1.09 -22.07 3.44
C ASP A 338 -0.12 -21.30 2.91
N VAL A 339 -0.58 -21.68 1.71
CA VAL A 339 -1.77 -21.16 1.06
C VAL A 339 -2.75 -22.30 0.84
N ARG A 340 -3.83 -22.32 1.61
CA ARG A 340 -4.86 -23.37 1.60
C ARG A 340 -6.01 -22.99 0.71
N GLN A 341 -6.49 -23.96 -0.07
CA GLN A 341 -7.71 -23.83 -0.86
C GLN A 341 -8.84 -24.65 -0.21
N LEU A 342 -10.02 -24.06 -0.15
CA LEU A 342 -11.21 -24.76 0.32
C LEU A 342 -11.71 -25.74 -0.75
N THR A 343 -12.12 -26.95 -0.31
CA THR A 343 -12.94 -27.81 -1.17
C THR A 343 -14.34 -27.18 -1.38
N ALA A 344 -15.09 -27.69 -2.33
CA ALA A 344 -16.46 -27.22 -2.58
C ALA A 344 -17.36 -27.40 -1.35
N GLU A 345 -17.18 -28.51 -0.63
CA GLU A 345 -17.93 -28.84 0.60
C GLU A 345 -17.55 -27.89 1.74
N GLN A 346 -16.26 -27.63 1.95
CA GLN A 346 -15.80 -26.66 2.95
C GLN A 346 -16.33 -25.26 2.63
N ARG A 347 -16.23 -24.82 1.36
CA ARG A 347 -16.76 -23.53 0.93
C ARG A 347 -18.28 -23.42 1.18
N ALA A 348 -19.04 -24.49 0.94
CA ALA A 348 -20.48 -24.48 1.21
C ALA A 348 -20.80 -24.27 2.70
N ILE A 349 -19.97 -24.84 3.61
CA ILE A 349 -20.09 -24.63 5.06
C ILE A 349 -19.77 -23.18 5.42
N TRP A 350 -18.73 -22.59 4.84
CA TRP A 350 -18.40 -21.16 5.05
C TRP A 350 -19.56 -20.26 4.64
N VAL A 351 -20.14 -20.49 3.45
CA VAL A 351 -21.28 -19.71 2.96
C VAL A 351 -22.48 -19.87 3.90
N ALA A 352 -22.82 -21.11 4.29
CA ALA A 352 -23.96 -21.38 5.18
C ALA A 352 -23.81 -20.72 6.55
N THR A 353 -22.59 -20.65 7.08
CA THR A 353 -22.30 -20.02 8.38
C THR A 353 -22.40 -18.51 8.32
N MET A 354 -21.89 -17.85 7.27
CA MET A 354 -21.80 -16.40 7.22
C MET A 354 -23.00 -15.71 6.56
N LYS A 355 -23.64 -16.33 5.58
CA LYS A 355 -24.74 -15.71 4.83
C LYS A 355 -25.90 -15.21 5.72
N PRO A 356 -26.28 -15.84 6.86
CA PRO A 356 -27.31 -15.31 7.76
C PRO A 356 -27.03 -13.90 8.29
N VAL A 357 -25.76 -13.42 8.24
CA VAL A 357 -25.40 -12.04 8.61
C VAL A 357 -26.13 -11.01 7.75
N TRP A 358 -26.47 -11.33 6.50
CA TRP A 358 -27.20 -10.42 5.60
C TRP A 358 -28.49 -9.88 6.20
N GLY A 359 -29.29 -10.76 6.82
CA GLY A 359 -30.58 -10.38 7.43
C GLY A 359 -30.47 -9.33 8.53
N GLN A 360 -29.29 -9.17 9.15
CA GLN A 360 -29.04 -8.16 10.17
C GLN A 360 -28.87 -6.75 9.57
N PHE A 361 -28.46 -6.65 8.29
CA PHE A 361 -28.06 -5.40 7.64
C PHE A 361 -28.90 -5.05 6.41
N GLU A 362 -29.86 -5.88 6.03
CA GLU A 362 -30.71 -5.65 4.85
C GLU A 362 -31.42 -4.29 4.90
N GLY A 363 -31.91 -3.88 6.09
CA GLY A 363 -32.56 -2.59 6.26
C GLY A 363 -31.63 -1.38 6.07
N ASP A 364 -30.33 -1.53 6.39
CA ASP A 364 -29.34 -0.49 6.23
C ASP A 364 -28.78 -0.40 4.80
N VAL A 365 -28.58 -1.55 4.18
CA VAL A 365 -28.07 -1.68 2.79
C VAL A 365 -29.15 -1.32 1.79
N GLY A 366 -30.39 -1.69 2.07
CA GLY A 366 -31.52 -1.60 1.17
C GLY A 366 -31.73 -2.89 0.35
N ALA A 367 -32.94 -3.42 0.38
CA ALA A 367 -33.30 -4.65 -0.34
C ALA A 367 -33.05 -4.53 -1.86
N ASP A 368 -33.29 -3.34 -2.44
CA ASP A 368 -33.10 -3.09 -3.87
C ASP A 368 -31.61 -3.16 -4.25
N ASN A 369 -30.70 -2.66 -3.40
CA ASN A 369 -29.25 -2.73 -3.62
C ASN A 369 -28.78 -4.19 -3.57
N ILE A 370 -29.28 -4.97 -2.62
CA ILE A 370 -28.98 -6.40 -2.51
C ILE A 370 -29.50 -7.16 -3.74
N ALA A 371 -30.72 -6.88 -4.18
CA ALA A 371 -31.30 -7.48 -5.36
C ALA A 371 -30.52 -7.14 -6.64
N ALA A 372 -30.07 -5.89 -6.78
CA ALA A 372 -29.24 -5.46 -7.91
C ALA A 372 -27.90 -6.23 -7.94
N ALA A 373 -27.21 -6.33 -6.78
CA ALA A 373 -25.97 -7.10 -6.69
C ALA A 373 -26.17 -8.59 -7.00
N GLN A 374 -27.28 -9.18 -6.53
CA GLN A 374 -27.61 -10.58 -6.83
C GLN A 374 -27.93 -10.81 -8.31
N ALA A 375 -28.62 -9.88 -8.96
CA ALA A 375 -28.92 -9.94 -10.40
C ALA A 375 -27.61 -9.89 -11.23
N ILE A 376 -26.67 -9.03 -10.87
CA ILE A 376 -25.35 -8.95 -11.50
C ILE A 376 -24.59 -10.26 -11.31
N ASN A 377 -24.56 -10.81 -10.09
CA ASN A 377 -23.92 -12.11 -9.82
C ASN A 377 -24.42 -13.26 -10.69
N ALA A 378 -25.66 -13.22 -11.17
CA ALA A 378 -26.19 -14.25 -12.03
C ALA A 378 -25.50 -14.33 -13.40
N ASN A 379 -24.87 -13.22 -13.83
CA ASN A 379 -24.14 -13.10 -15.10
C ASN A 379 -22.66 -13.50 -14.99
N HIS A 380 -22.15 -13.62 -13.76
CA HIS A 380 -20.75 -13.99 -13.43
C HIS A 380 -20.67 -15.40 -12.83
#